data_50208d639491c2b8b8777467e84bd4d9
#
_entry.id   50208d639491c2b8b8777467e84bd4d9
#
_cell.length_a   1.000
_cell.length_b   1.000
_cell.length_c   1.000
_cell.angle_alpha   90.00
_cell.angle_beta   90.00
_cell.angle_gamma   90.00
#
_symmetry.space_group_name_H-M   'P 1'
#
loop_
_entity.id
_entity.type
_entity.pdbx_description
1 polymer ?
#
loop_
_entity_poly.entity_id
_entity_poly.type
_entity_poly.pdbx_seq_one_letter_code
_entity_poly.pdbx_strand_id
1 'polypeptide(L)'
;GPRAGRPWLCVTGTNGKTTTVGMLGEILRAGGADAAEVGNIGTPITRAIDSAAEVFAVELSSFQLHTAHSVSPLASICLNVDADHLDWHGSAEAYAADKARVYQNTVRACVYPASDRRVEAMVENADVVEGARAIGLALGAPLVSQLGIVEGLLVDRAFVEDRAHHALALAHVSDLSAVYGPHPSAAALSDALAA
;
A
#
# COMPACT_ATOMS: atom_id res chain seq x y z
N GLY A 1 4.26 27.23 8.18
CA GLY A 1 4.73 25.96 8.67
C GLY A 1 4.06 24.83 7.94
N PRO A 2 4.61 23.61 7.86
CA PRO A 2 3.93 22.50 7.22
C PRO A 2 2.55 22.35 7.86
N ARG A 3 1.51 22.22 7.04
CA ARG A 3 0.16 21.95 7.54
C ARG A 3 0.24 20.62 8.27
N ALA A 4 0.29 20.64 9.60
CA ALA A 4 0.31 19.45 10.42
C ALA A 4 -0.93 18.61 10.08
N GLY A 5 -0.73 17.34 9.77
CA GLY A 5 -1.81 16.38 9.65
C GLY A 5 -2.25 15.99 8.25
N ARG A 6 -1.48 16.28 7.18
CA ARG A 6 -1.80 15.69 5.87
C ARG A 6 -1.56 14.19 5.90
N PRO A 7 -2.53 13.37 5.53
CA PRO A 7 -2.35 11.92 5.51
C PRO A 7 -1.35 11.50 4.41
N TRP A 8 -0.51 10.55 4.75
CA TRP A 8 0.39 9.87 3.84
C TRP A 8 -0.08 8.43 3.68
N LEU A 9 -0.26 8.00 2.44
CA LEU A 9 -0.51 6.61 2.07
C LEU A 9 0.78 6.08 1.44
N CYS A 10 1.51 5.26 2.20
CA CYS A 10 2.88 4.88 1.85
C CYS A 10 2.94 3.51 1.18
N VAL A 11 3.58 3.46 0.03
CA VAL A 11 3.76 2.25 -0.78
C VAL A 11 5.25 1.95 -0.92
N THR A 12 5.65 0.74 -0.58
CA THR A 12 6.97 0.17 -0.89
C THR A 12 6.84 -1.22 -1.50
N GLY A 13 7.93 -1.78 -1.95
CA GLY A 13 8.01 -3.10 -2.57
C GLY A 13 9.24 -3.18 -3.46
N THR A 14 9.60 -4.36 -3.91
CA THR A 14 10.61 -4.50 -4.96
C THR A 14 10.02 -4.04 -6.29
N ASN A 15 8.82 -4.51 -6.64
CA ASN A 15 8.11 -4.21 -7.88
C ASN A 15 6.71 -3.64 -7.60
N GLY A 16 6.07 -3.01 -8.59
CA GLY A 16 4.67 -2.55 -8.56
C GLY A 16 4.45 -1.18 -7.92
N LYS A 17 5.40 -0.60 -7.21
CA LYS A 17 5.25 0.65 -6.44
C LYS A 17 4.63 1.80 -7.25
N THR A 18 5.22 2.13 -8.39
CA THR A 18 4.80 3.27 -9.22
C THR A 18 3.38 3.08 -9.75
N THR A 19 3.06 1.87 -10.19
CA THR A 19 1.71 1.53 -10.68
C THR A 19 0.69 1.67 -9.58
N THR A 20 0.96 1.13 -8.39
CA THR A 20 0.07 1.22 -7.23
C THR A 20 -0.12 2.67 -6.78
N VAL A 21 0.95 3.46 -6.69
CA VAL A 21 0.86 4.88 -6.31
C VAL A 21 0.06 5.68 -7.34
N GLY A 22 0.25 5.42 -8.64
CA GLY A 22 -0.53 6.06 -9.70
C GLY A 22 -2.02 5.74 -9.60
N MET A 23 -2.38 4.46 -9.42
CA MET A 23 -3.79 4.05 -9.23
C MET A 23 -4.38 4.66 -7.97
N LEU A 24 -3.65 4.63 -6.86
CA LEU A 24 -4.08 5.23 -5.60
C LEU A 24 -4.35 6.74 -5.76
N GLY A 25 -3.46 7.46 -6.46
CA GLY A 25 -3.67 8.87 -6.78
C GLY A 25 -4.94 9.13 -7.59
N GLU A 26 -5.22 8.31 -8.60
CA GLU A 26 -6.46 8.40 -9.40
C GLU A 26 -7.71 8.10 -8.56
N ILE A 27 -7.68 7.07 -7.72
CA ILE A 27 -8.79 6.72 -6.81
C ILE A 27 -9.09 7.87 -5.85
N LEU A 28 -8.06 8.46 -5.25
CA LEU A 28 -8.21 9.60 -4.34
C LEU A 28 -8.82 10.81 -5.04
N ARG A 29 -8.34 11.15 -6.25
CA ARG A 29 -8.89 12.26 -7.06
C ARG A 29 -10.33 11.98 -7.50
N ALA A 30 -10.65 10.77 -7.90
CA ALA A 30 -12.01 10.35 -8.22
C ALA A 30 -12.96 10.45 -7.01
N GLY A 31 -12.43 10.24 -5.80
CA GLY A 31 -13.12 10.46 -4.53
C GLY A 31 -13.22 11.93 -4.11
N GLY A 32 -12.71 12.87 -4.90
CA GLY A 32 -12.77 14.31 -4.66
C GLY A 32 -11.65 14.89 -3.79
N ALA A 33 -10.62 14.12 -3.46
CA ALA A 33 -9.47 14.60 -2.71
C ALA A 33 -8.44 15.30 -3.63
N ASP A 34 -7.84 16.40 -3.18
CA ASP A 34 -6.66 16.98 -3.82
C ASP A 34 -5.43 16.11 -3.44
N ALA A 35 -5.14 15.12 -4.27
CA ALA A 35 -4.11 14.12 -4.04
C ALA A 35 -2.88 14.35 -4.91
N ALA A 36 -1.68 14.26 -4.31
CA ALA A 36 -0.41 14.30 -5.02
C ALA A 36 0.37 12.98 -4.87
N GLU A 37 0.91 12.52 -5.98
CA GLU A 37 1.84 11.40 -6.04
C GLU A 37 3.26 11.91 -5.85
N VAL A 38 3.96 11.38 -4.86
CA VAL A 38 5.26 11.92 -4.43
C VAL A 38 6.22 10.81 -4.00
N GLY A 39 7.48 11.12 -3.88
CA GLY A 39 8.46 10.25 -3.24
C GLY A 39 9.62 9.84 -4.14
N ASN A 40 9.82 8.55 -4.31
CA ASN A 40 10.93 7.98 -5.08
C ASN A 40 10.86 8.33 -6.58
N ILE A 41 9.65 8.52 -7.09
CA ILE A 41 9.36 8.93 -8.47
C ILE A 41 8.48 10.19 -8.43
N GLY A 42 8.54 11.00 -9.50
CA GLY A 42 7.77 12.22 -9.64
C GLY A 42 8.29 13.37 -8.77
N THR A 43 7.41 14.00 -8.02
CA THR A 43 7.79 15.13 -7.17
C THR A 43 8.44 14.66 -5.87
N PRO A 44 9.66 15.10 -5.54
CA PRO A 44 10.26 14.81 -4.25
C PRO A 44 9.37 15.27 -3.09
N ILE A 45 9.27 14.44 -2.03
CA ILE A 45 8.44 14.73 -0.84
C ILE A 45 8.72 16.14 -0.29
N THR A 46 10.01 16.51 -0.23
CA THR A 46 10.43 17.83 0.28
C THR A 46 9.88 19.01 -0.50
N ARG A 47 9.60 18.87 -1.79
CA ARG A 47 8.94 19.89 -2.60
C ARG A 47 7.43 19.83 -2.49
N ALA A 48 6.87 18.64 -2.31
CA ALA A 48 5.43 18.46 -2.20
C ALA A 48 4.84 19.00 -0.88
N ILE A 49 5.65 19.11 0.17
CA ILE A 49 5.21 19.66 1.47
C ILE A 49 4.61 21.06 1.36
N ASP A 50 5.09 21.89 0.42
CA ASP A 50 4.58 23.23 0.20
C ASP A 50 3.41 23.29 -0.80
N SER A 51 3.01 22.17 -1.40
CA SER A 51 1.88 22.10 -2.34
C SER A 51 0.54 22.30 -1.64
N ALA A 52 -0.54 22.49 -2.43
CA ALA A 52 -1.90 22.59 -1.92
C ALA A 52 -2.51 21.21 -1.57
N ALA A 53 -1.93 20.11 -2.05
CA ALA A 53 -2.48 18.77 -1.90
C ALA A 53 -2.90 18.45 -0.47
N GLU A 54 -4.05 17.79 -0.32
CA GLU A 54 -4.64 17.41 0.97
C GLU A 54 -4.15 16.05 1.45
N VAL A 55 -3.77 15.17 0.51
CA VAL A 55 -3.29 13.81 0.79
C VAL A 55 -2.14 13.46 -0.14
N PHE A 56 -1.20 12.65 0.34
CA PHE A 56 -0.07 12.18 -0.44
C PHE A 56 -0.13 10.67 -0.65
N ALA A 57 -0.10 10.23 -1.92
CA ALA A 57 0.25 8.88 -2.31
C ALA A 57 1.78 8.82 -2.44
N VAL A 58 2.44 8.09 -1.55
CA VAL A 58 3.90 8.21 -1.36
C VAL A 58 4.61 6.94 -1.78
N GLU A 59 5.44 7.02 -2.81
CA GLU A 59 6.36 5.93 -3.15
C GLU A 59 7.63 6.01 -2.31
N LEU A 60 7.97 4.94 -1.58
CA LEU A 60 9.17 4.86 -0.77
C LEU A 60 10.08 3.71 -1.22
N SER A 61 11.34 4.05 -1.52
CA SER A 61 12.40 3.07 -1.75
C SER A 61 12.94 2.53 -0.42
N SER A 62 13.65 1.38 -0.46
CA SER A 62 14.36 0.86 0.69
C SER A 62 15.45 1.82 1.21
N PHE A 63 16.09 2.57 0.31
CA PHE A 63 17.07 3.59 0.65
C PHE A 63 16.48 4.74 1.48
N GLN A 64 15.29 5.23 1.06
CA GLN A 64 14.59 6.27 1.80
C GLN A 64 14.10 5.76 3.16
N LEU A 65 13.56 4.53 3.21
CA LEU A 65 13.11 3.89 4.44
C LEU A 65 14.26 3.62 5.41
N HIS A 66 15.46 3.30 4.92
CA HIS A 66 16.65 3.11 5.75
C HIS A 66 16.95 4.34 6.62
N THR A 67 16.75 5.54 6.09
CA THR A 67 17.00 6.82 6.76
C THR A 67 15.76 7.47 7.38
N ALA A 68 14.56 6.90 7.13
CA ALA A 68 13.30 7.44 7.64
C ALA A 68 13.02 6.94 9.06
N HIS A 69 12.99 7.87 10.03
CA HIS A 69 12.80 7.54 11.45
C HIS A 69 11.50 8.10 12.05
N SER A 70 10.84 9.03 11.34
CA SER A 70 9.70 9.78 11.88
C SER A 70 8.47 9.76 10.95
N VAL A 71 8.44 8.87 9.98
CA VAL A 71 7.27 8.71 9.11
C VAL A 71 6.17 8.02 9.90
N SER A 72 4.96 8.58 9.84
CA SER A 72 3.76 8.03 10.47
C SER A 72 2.64 8.00 9.41
N PRO A 73 2.57 6.95 8.60
CA PRO A 73 1.59 6.83 7.54
C PRO A 73 0.17 6.71 8.09
N LEU A 74 -0.82 7.28 7.39
CA LEU A 74 -2.22 6.94 7.64
C LEU A 74 -2.48 5.47 7.32
N ALA A 75 -1.99 5.03 6.16
CA ALA A 75 -1.94 3.63 5.77
C ALA A 75 -0.62 3.32 5.05
N SER A 76 -0.20 2.07 5.11
CA SER A 76 1.07 1.63 4.55
C SER A 76 0.96 0.24 3.92
N ILE A 77 1.72 0.01 2.87
CA ILE A 77 1.82 -1.30 2.21
C ILE A 77 3.25 -1.61 1.78
N CYS A 78 3.66 -2.85 1.96
CA CYS A 78 4.77 -3.48 1.24
C CYS A 78 4.20 -4.49 0.26
N LEU A 79 4.34 -4.24 -1.05
CA LEU A 79 3.73 -5.06 -2.10
C LEU A 79 4.39 -6.44 -2.23
N ASN A 80 5.71 -6.47 -2.12
CA ASN A 80 6.53 -7.67 -2.26
C ASN A 80 7.96 -7.40 -1.82
N VAL A 81 8.70 -8.47 -1.49
CA VAL A 81 10.13 -8.39 -1.16
C VAL A 81 10.88 -9.52 -1.86
N ASP A 82 11.48 -9.20 -2.99
CA ASP A 82 12.44 -10.05 -3.69
C ASP A 82 13.86 -9.55 -3.43
N ALA A 83 14.84 -10.43 -3.62
CA ALA A 83 16.24 -10.05 -3.44
C ALA A 83 16.68 -9.00 -4.48
N ASP A 84 17.02 -7.81 -4.00
CA ASP A 84 17.48 -6.69 -4.82
C ASP A 84 18.42 -5.81 -4.02
N HIS A 85 19.28 -5.05 -4.68
CA HIS A 85 20.22 -4.10 -4.07
C HIS A 85 21.05 -4.67 -2.89
N LEU A 86 21.42 -5.95 -2.95
CA LEU A 86 22.16 -6.64 -1.89
C LEU A 86 23.57 -6.08 -1.67
N ASP A 87 24.15 -5.52 -2.72
CA ASP A 87 25.44 -4.81 -2.70
C ASP A 87 25.42 -3.57 -1.80
N TRP A 88 24.29 -2.92 -1.67
CA TRP A 88 24.11 -1.75 -0.83
C TRP A 88 23.65 -2.11 0.60
N HIS A 89 22.62 -2.99 0.72
CA HIS A 89 22.04 -3.36 2.01
C HIS A 89 22.86 -4.41 2.77
N GLY A 90 23.79 -5.08 2.08
CA GLY A 90 24.66 -6.11 2.63
C GLY A 90 24.02 -7.51 2.73
N SER A 91 22.69 -7.60 2.89
CA SER A 91 21.97 -8.89 2.88
C SER A 91 20.48 -8.71 2.51
N ALA A 92 19.83 -9.82 2.15
CA ALA A 92 18.40 -9.84 1.89
C ALA A 92 17.56 -9.53 3.15
N GLU A 93 18.05 -9.92 4.31
CA GLU A 93 17.42 -9.64 5.59
C GLU A 93 17.47 -8.15 5.93
N ALA A 94 18.62 -7.50 5.70
CA ALA A 94 18.76 -6.06 5.90
C ALA A 94 17.87 -5.27 4.93
N TYR A 95 17.81 -5.67 3.65
CA TYR A 95 16.89 -5.09 2.67
C TYR A 95 15.43 -5.23 3.09
N ALA A 96 15.03 -6.42 3.54
CA ALA A 96 13.68 -6.68 4.04
C ALA A 96 13.36 -5.85 5.30
N ALA A 97 14.32 -5.74 6.23
CA ALA A 97 14.19 -4.93 7.44
C ALA A 97 14.00 -3.44 7.13
N ASP A 98 14.71 -2.91 6.13
CA ASP A 98 14.52 -1.53 5.69
C ASP A 98 13.12 -1.31 5.09
N LYS A 99 12.61 -2.25 4.26
CA LYS A 99 11.24 -2.16 3.74
C LYS A 99 10.18 -2.27 4.83
N ALA A 100 10.39 -3.10 5.84
CA ALA A 100 9.47 -3.27 6.97
C ALA A 100 9.20 -1.95 7.72
N ARG A 101 10.12 -0.99 7.65
CA ARG A 101 9.95 0.35 8.25
C ARG A 101 8.77 1.13 7.70
N VAL A 102 8.24 0.76 6.52
CA VAL A 102 7.02 1.39 5.98
C VAL A 102 5.82 1.25 6.92
N TYR A 103 5.79 0.19 7.74
CA TYR A 103 4.71 -0.08 8.68
C TYR A 103 4.86 0.65 10.02
N GLN A 104 6.06 1.14 10.35
CA GLN A 104 6.29 1.81 11.63
C GLN A 104 5.42 3.04 11.80
N ASN A 105 4.84 3.21 13.00
CA ASN A 105 3.96 4.31 13.36
C ASN A 105 2.72 4.46 12.45
N THR A 106 2.31 3.42 11.73
CA THR A 106 1.09 3.43 10.92
C THR A 106 -0.13 3.67 11.79
N VAL A 107 -1.02 4.58 11.34
CA VAL A 107 -2.13 5.08 12.16
C VAL A 107 -3.42 4.26 11.99
N ARG A 108 -3.72 3.76 10.77
CA ARG A 108 -5.00 3.11 10.45
C ARG A 108 -4.89 1.71 9.89
N ALA A 109 -4.06 1.49 8.90
CA ALA A 109 -4.01 0.21 8.20
C ALA A 109 -2.60 -0.16 7.74
N CYS A 110 -2.15 -1.35 8.11
CA CYS A 110 -0.99 -2.02 7.53
C CYS A 110 -1.51 -3.05 6.52
N VAL A 111 -1.37 -2.74 5.25
CA VAL A 111 -1.85 -3.58 4.15
C VAL A 111 -0.73 -4.52 3.70
N TYR A 112 -1.05 -5.78 3.40
CA TYR A 112 -0.05 -6.76 3.00
C TYR A 112 -0.63 -7.86 2.09
N PRO A 113 0.15 -8.44 1.17
CA PRO A 113 -0.29 -9.60 0.39
C PRO A 113 -0.38 -10.83 1.31
N ALA A 114 -1.59 -11.38 1.46
CA ALA A 114 -1.87 -12.51 2.36
C ALA A 114 -1.13 -13.82 1.98
N SER A 115 -0.61 -13.91 0.76
CA SER A 115 0.21 -15.03 0.29
C SER A 115 1.69 -14.90 0.61
N ASP A 116 2.16 -13.73 1.03
CA ASP A 116 3.58 -13.47 1.34
C ASP A 116 3.84 -13.48 2.85
N ARG A 117 4.30 -14.64 3.35
CA ARG A 117 4.62 -14.84 4.77
C ARG A 117 5.71 -13.91 5.30
N ARG A 118 6.61 -13.43 4.43
CA ARG A 118 7.67 -12.50 4.83
C ARG A 118 7.07 -11.12 5.12
N VAL A 119 6.19 -10.64 4.24
CA VAL A 119 5.51 -9.36 4.43
C VAL A 119 4.50 -9.43 5.60
N GLU A 120 3.79 -10.55 5.74
CA GLU A 120 2.92 -10.80 6.91
C GLU A 120 3.70 -10.65 8.22
N ALA A 121 4.88 -11.30 8.33
CA ALA A 121 5.74 -11.17 9.50
C ALA A 121 6.25 -9.74 9.74
N MET A 122 6.42 -8.92 8.71
CA MET A 122 6.76 -7.50 8.87
C MET A 122 5.63 -6.74 9.55
N VAL A 123 4.38 -7.02 9.18
CA VAL A 123 3.20 -6.39 9.79
C VAL A 123 3.03 -6.84 11.25
N GLU A 124 3.19 -8.13 11.53
CA GLU A 124 3.08 -8.68 12.89
C GLU A 124 4.11 -8.07 13.86
N ASN A 125 5.29 -7.74 13.37
CA ASN A 125 6.39 -7.17 14.17
C ASN A 125 6.46 -5.64 14.11
N ALA A 126 5.53 -4.97 13.44
CA ALA A 126 5.54 -3.51 13.32
C ALA A 126 5.07 -2.84 14.61
N ASP A 127 5.79 -1.79 15.03
CA ASP A 127 5.33 -0.89 16.08
C ASP A 127 4.40 0.16 15.46
N VAL A 128 3.11 0.05 15.72
CA VAL A 128 2.05 0.84 15.09
C VAL A 128 1.27 1.64 16.12
N VAL A 129 0.52 2.63 15.67
CA VAL A 129 -0.38 3.39 16.56
C VAL A 129 -1.52 2.48 17.01
N GLU A 130 -1.91 2.59 18.29
CA GLU A 130 -3.02 1.81 18.85
C GLU A 130 -4.31 1.98 18.01
N GLY A 131 -4.91 0.86 17.63
CA GLY A 131 -6.09 0.81 16.77
C GLY A 131 -5.77 0.67 15.27
N ALA A 132 -4.51 0.68 14.87
CA ALA A 132 -4.13 0.31 13.51
C ALA A 132 -4.44 -1.17 13.24
N ARG A 133 -4.86 -1.48 12.02
CA ARG A 133 -5.35 -2.81 11.64
C ARG A 133 -4.46 -3.43 10.57
N ALA A 134 -4.22 -4.72 10.65
CA ALA A 134 -3.64 -5.52 9.59
C ALA A 134 -4.74 -5.88 8.56
N ILE A 135 -4.49 -5.59 7.29
CA ILE A 135 -5.42 -5.81 6.18
C ILE A 135 -4.72 -6.67 5.12
N GLY A 136 -5.19 -7.89 4.97
CA GLY A 136 -4.63 -8.82 3.97
C GLY A 136 -5.23 -8.61 2.58
N LEU A 137 -4.42 -8.80 1.54
CA LEU A 137 -4.85 -8.84 0.15
C LEU A 137 -4.77 -10.27 -0.37
N ALA A 138 -5.89 -10.84 -0.80
CA ALA A 138 -5.98 -12.21 -1.32
C ALA A 138 -6.36 -12.19 -2.80
N LEU A 139 -5.65 -12.98 -3.63
CA LEU A 139 -6.06 -13.20 -5.03
C LEU A 139 -7.18 -14.25 -5.17
N GLY A 140 -7.77 -14.67 -4.05
CA GLY A 140 -8.92 -15.55 -3.94
C GLY A 140 -9.96 -14.98 -2.97
N ALA A 141 -10.87 -15.84 -2.47
CA ALA A 141 -11.90 -15.44 -1.52
C ALA A 141 -11.28 -14.85 -0.23
N PRO A 142 -11.68 -13.63 0.17
CA PRO A 142 -11.09 -12.97 1.33
C PRO A 142 -11.59 -13.59 2.64
N LEU A 143 -10.69 -13.74 3.59
CA LEU A 143 -11.03 -13.96 4.99
C LEU A 143 -11.47 -12.65 5.65
N VAL A 144 -11.90 -12.70 6.91
CA VAL A 144 -12.19 -11.51 7.72
C VAL A 144 -10.93 -10.64 7.82
N SER A 145 -11.08 -9.33 7.65
CA SER A 145 -9.99 -8.35 7.56
C SER A 145 -9.12 -8.47 6.30
N GLN A 146 -9.69 -8.99 5.21
CA GLN A 146 -9.02 -9.04 3.92
C GLN A 146 -9.88 -8.42 2.81
N LEU A 147 -9.20 -7.94 1.77
CA LEU A 147 -9.78 -7.73 0.44
C LEU A 147 -9.39 -8.92 -0.44
N GLY A 148 -10.23 -9.27 -1.41
CA GLY A 148 -9.94 -10.41 -2.27
C GLY A 148 -10.77 -10.43 -3.54
N ILE A 149 -10.73 -11.57 -4.25
CA ILE A 149 -11.42 -11.77 -5.52
C ILE A 149 -12.32 -12.99 -5.41
N VAL A 150 -13.61 -12.80 -5.72
CA VAL A 150 -14.62 -13.86 -5.76
C VAL A 150 -15.37 -13.75 -7.07
N GLU A 151 -15.34 -14.79 -7.90
CA GLU A 151 -16.08 -14.84 -9.18
C GLU A 151 -15.88 -13.61 -10.08
N GLY A 152 -14.65 -13.06 -10.07
CA GLY A 152 -14.32 -11.87 -10.86
C GLY A 152 -14.73 -10.54 -10.21
N LEU A 153 -15.21 -10.54 -8.99
CA LEU A 153 -15.50 -9.34 -8.21
C LEU A 153 -14.35 -9.04 -7.23
N LEU A 154 -13.96 -7.79 -7.13
CA LEU A 154 -13.16 -7.29 -6.01
C LEU A 154 -14.09 -7.16 -4.80
N VAL A 155 -13.71 -7.81 -3.70
CA VAL A 155 -14.58 -7.96 -2.53
C VAL A 155 -13.87 -7.46 -1.28
N ASP A 156 -14.55 -6.59 -0.52
CA ASP A 156 -14.12 -6.09 0.78
C ASP A 156 -14.74 -6.91 1.91
N ARG A 157 -13.91 -7.49 2.76
CA ARG A 157 -14.23 -8.03 4.10
C ARG A 157 -13.36 -7.43 5.18
N ALA A 158 -12.80 -6.25 4.93
CA ALA A 158 -11.93 -5.56 5.86
C ALA A 158 -12.58 -4.32 6.47
N PHE A 159 -13.22 -3.49 5.66
CA PHE A 159 -13.76 -2.20 6.08
C PHE A 159 -15.28 -2.17 6.17
N VAL A 160 -15.97 -3.15 5.57
CA VAL A 160 -17.43 -3.28 5.65
C VAL A 160 -17.87 -3.45 7.11
N GLU A 161 -19.00 -2.85 7.45
CA GLU A 161 -19.66 -3.05 8.73
C GLU A 161 -20.07 -4.52 8.90
N ASP A 162 -19.89 -5.07 10.11
CA ASP A 162 -20.10 -6.50 10.40
C ASP A 162 -19.36 -7.44 9.42
N ARG A 163 -18.08 -7.15 9.17
CA ARG A 163 -17.21 -7.92 8.27
C ARG A 163 -17.10 -9.42 8.58
N ALA A 164 -17.55 -9.84 9.77
CA ALA A 164 -17.61 -11.26 10.14
C ALA A 164 -18.64 -12.00 9.30
N HIS A 165 -19.77 -11.35 8.98
CA HIS A 165 -20.91 -11.96 8.29
C HIS A 165 -21.20 -11.33 6.92
N HIS A 166 -20.66 -10.15 6.64
CA HIS A 166 -20.90 -9.42 5.40
C HIS A 166 -19.63 -9.20 4.58
N ALA A 167 -19.83 -9.07 3.28
CA ALA A 167 -18.82 -8.67 2.32
C ALA A 167 -19.44 -7.67 1.34
N LEU A 168 -18.64 -6.73 0.83
CA LEU A 168 -19.06 -5.72 -0.14
C LEU A 168 -18.31 -5.94 -1.45
N ALA A 169 -19.06 -6.07 -2.56
CA ALA A 169 -18.47 -6.03 -3.89
C ALA A 169 -18.11 -4.56 -4.24
N LEU A 170 -16.84 -4.32 -4.56
CA LEU A 170 -16.32 -2.98 -4.89
C LEU A 170 -16.40 -2.71 -6.40
N ALA A 171 -15.90 -3.64 -7.22
CA ALA A 171 -15.81 -3.53 -8.66
C ALA A 171 -15.70 -4.91 -9.31
N HIS A 172 -15.88 -4.99 -10.62
CA HIS A 172 -15.58 -6.20 -11.38
C HIS A 172 -14.16 -6.16 -11.92
N VAL A 173 -13.44 -7.30 -11.90
CA VAL A 173 -12.07 -7.40 -12.44
C VAL A 173 -12.01 -6.95 -13.91
N SER A 174 -13.08 -7.17 -14.69
CA SER A 174 -13.16 -6.69 -16.09
C SER A 174 -13.06 -5.15 -16.20
N ASP A 175 -13.42 -4.40 -15.15
CA ASP A 175 -13.34 -2.94 -15.16
C ASP A 175 -11.89 -2.46 -15.20
N LEU A 176 -10.95 -3.32 -14.76
CA LEU A 176 -9.52 -3.07 -14.85
C LEU A 176 -8.95 -3.23 -16.27
N SER A 177 -9.74 -3.74 -17.21
CA SER A 177 -9.31 -3.98 -18.59
C SER A 177 -8.81 -2.73 -19.31
N ALA A 178 -9.32 -1.56 -18.95
CA ALA A 178 -8.86 -0.27 -19.47
C ALA A 178 -7.41 0.06 -19.07
N VAL A 179 -6.93 -0.48 -17.94
CA VAL A 179 -5.58 -0.24 -17.41
C VAL A 179 -4.62 -1.37 -17.80
N TYR A 180 -5.06 -2.62 -17.69
CA TYR A 180 -4.21 -3.81 -17.81
C TYR A 180 -4.52 -4.70 -19.01
N GLY A 181 -5.48 -4.32 -19.86
CA GLY A 181 -5.98 -5.15 -20.95
C GLY A 181 -6.98 -6.23 -20.46
N PRO A 182 -7.48 -7.06 -21.38
CA PRO A 182 -8.62 -7.96 -21.12
C PRO A 182 -8.33 -9.10 -20.13
N HIS A 183 -7.07 -9.39 -19.88
CA HIS A 183 -6.63 -10.47 -18.98
C HIS A 183 -5.53 -9.97 -18.05
N PRO A 184 -5.88 -9.24 -16.98
CA PRO A 184 -4.89 -8.74 -16.03
C PRO A 184 -4.12 -9.89 -15.35
N SER A 185 -2.81 -9.74 -15.24
CA SER A 185 -1.96 -10.70 -14.53
C SER A 185 -2.25 -10.70 -13.03
N ALA A 186 -1.80 -11.74 -12.33
CA ALA A 186 -1.89 -11.77 -10.86
C ALA A 186 -1.18 -10.57 -10.20
N ALA A 187 -0.06 -10.11 -10.78
CA ALA A 187 0.62 -8.90 -10.29
C ALA A 187 -0.26 -7.65 -10.47
N ALA A 188 -0.88 -7.48 -11.64
CA ALA A 188 -1.78 -6.36 -11.91
C ALA A 188 -3.00 -6.35 -10.96
N LEU A 189 -3.57 -7.53 -10.67
CA LEU A 189 -4.67 -7.66 -9.71
C LEU A 189 -4.22 -7.35 -8.28
N SER A 190 -3.01 -7.76 -7.90
CA SER A 190 -2.42 -7.42 -6.60
C SER A 190 -2.22 -5.91 -6.45
N ASP A 191 -1.70 -5.25 -7.50
CA ASP A 191 -1.50 -3.80 -7.51
C ASP A 191 -2.84 -3.06 -7.41
N ALA A 192 -3.87 -3.53 -8.12
CA ALA A 192 -5.21 -2.96 -8.06
C ALA A 192 -5.89 -3.11 -6.69
N LEU A 193 -5.68 -4.27 -6.02
CA LEU A 193 -6.17 -4.46 -4.65
C LEU A 193 -5.41 -3.59 -3.64
N ALA A 194 -4.16 -3.28 -3.92
CA ALA A 194 -3.29 -2.51 -3.05
C ALA A 194 -3.57 -0.99 -3.10
N ALA A 195 -4.04 -0.52 -4.25
CA ALA A 195 -4.42 0.88 -4.45
C ALA A 195 -5.73 1.25 -3.74
#